data_fd6a6f0915283fc4066f5b1967d1e4ee
#
_entry.id   fd6a6f0915283fc4066f5b1967d1e4ee
#
_cell.length_a   1.000
_cell.length_b   1.000
_cell.length_c   1.000
_cell.angle_alpha   90.00
_cell.angle_beta   90.00
_cell.angle_gamma   90.00
#
_symmetry.space_group_name_H-M   'P 1'
#
loop_
_entity.id
_entity.type
_entity.pdbx_description
1 polymer ?
#
loop_
_entity_poly.entity_id
_entity_poly.type
_entity_poly.pdbx_seq_one_letter_code
_entity_poly.pdbx_strand_id
1 'polypeptide(L)'
;MTRRRLVWASVAFVLGFAFLSGCGDEETKIVTPEAAITVSVSAAPDSLDTGQTVTVTPHVQSDASGPFTYSWMAEGGTFKNAKDDTTVWTAPDEPGIYTLSVVVTNGDDVGIGGAMVAVATYMPAVTPFYRGAAYCATCHNGGTGGDQYSSWSGHAHATALESLADIGQAANANCTVCHTVGTYGIAPDTLHTIANGGFDETTVHRLAGVQCENCHGPGSEHPQSDFGSVAITMEPGMCGSCHTDEHHPTYDEWLTSGHSGIITSPATRASCVKCHNGLFADEYLDDPEGFTAPGSNPTETAAIVCASCHDPHGNDNPGNLRNASVTDRIFPNQILVERGGAGRLCMSCHNGRRSGEDIEDMIENGSSHFGPHHSVQGDMLAGVNAYQDIAPDFPWASSKHILVEDACVSCHTHPHEGDLGAGIPNFTGHDFEPKVQACEPCHGALADFDDVRAKQDFDGDGAIEGVQSEVDGLAALLEETIIDVSVKPGAVEALTADFEGTIGDTTYTTADQRKAGYNWAFVAFDHSTGVHNATYAVQVMPQSILFLDPGALPKRAYILRRED
;
A
#
# COMPACT_ATOMS: atom_id res chain seq x y z
N MET A 1 -50.38 -19.12 -9.59
CA MET A 1 -49.37 -18.65 -8.61
C MET A 1 -48.67 -17.44 -9.21
N THR A 2 -49.06 -16.29 -8.76
CA THR A 2 -48.84 -14.97 -9.37
C THR A 2 -47.53 -14.36 -8.84
N ARG A 3 -46.58 -14.13 -9.74
CA ARG A 3 -45.35 -13.36 -9.42
C ARG A 3 -45.64 -11.86 -9.61
N ARG A 4 -45.54 -11.08 -8.54
CA ARG A 4 -45.56 -9.62 -8.59
C ARG A 4 -44.16 -9.13 -9.01
N ARG A 5 -44.10 -8.37 -10.10
CA ARG A 5 -42.94 -7.59 -10.53
C ARG A 5 -43.01 -6.22 -9.87
N LEU A 6 -41.95 -5.85 -9.13
CA LEU A 6 -41.71 -4.46 -8.71
C LEU A 6 -41.14 -3.69 -9.92
N VAL A 7 -41.77 -2.58 -10.21
CA VAL A 7 -41.33 -1.61 -11.24
C VAL A 7 -40.55 -0.52 -10.52
N TRP A 8 -39.28 -0.34 -10.87
CA TRP A 8 -38.48 0.82 -10.49
C TRP A 8 -38.71 1.92 -11.53
N ALA A 9 -39.17 3.07 -11.10
CA ALA A 9 -39.31 4.25 -11.94
C ALA A 9 -38.00 5.03 -11.92
N SER A 10 -37.29 5.04 -13.06
CA SER A 10 -36.12 5.90 -13.30
C SER A 10 -36.60 7.30 -13.66
N VAL A 11 -36.23 8.30 -12.87
CA VAL A 11 -36.39 9.72 -13.21
C VAL A 11 -35.14 10.15 -13.98
N ALA A 12 -35.28 10.33 -15.29
CA ALA A 12 -34.23 10.92 -16.13
C ALA A 12 -34.33 12.45 -16.06
N PHE A 13 -33.27 13.09 -15.58
CA PHE A 13 -33.11 14.55 -15.65
C PHE A 13 -32.40 14.90 -16.97
N VAL A 14 -33.12 15.56 -17.85
CA VAL A 14 -32.56 16.11 -19.11
C VAL A 14 -32.03 17.52 -18.81
N LEU A 15 -30.71 17.68 -18.83
CA LEU A 15 -30.05 18.99 -18.84
C LEU A 15 -29.71 19.37 -20.29
N GLY A 16 -30.40 20.39 -20.80
CA GLY A 16 -30.08 20.98 -22.10
C GLY A 16 -28.82 21.85 -22.01
N PHE A 17 -27.82 21.54 -22.85
CA PHE A 17 -26.64 22.38 -23.06
C PHE A 17 -26.94 23.49 -24.07
N ALA A 18 -26.84 24.75 -23.65
CA ALA A 18 -26.70 25.87 -24.54
C ALA A 18 -25.22 26.32 -24.57
N PHE A 19 -24.57 26.20 -25.74
CA PHE A 19 -23.23 26.73 -25.96
C PHE A 19 -23.32 28.26 -26.08
N LEU A 20 -22.59 28.97 -25.23
CA LEU A 20 -22.17 30.34 -25.49
C LEU A 20 -20.67 30.47 -25.21
N SER A 21 -19.93 30.77 -26.25
CA SER A 21 -18.50 31.08 -26.20
C SER A 21 -18.29 32.44 -25.53
N GLY A 22 -17.43 32.51 -24.55
CA GLY A 22 -16.94 33.74 -23.96
C GLY A 22 -15.71 33.45 -23.13
N CYS A 23 -14.53 33.88 -23.59
CA CYS A 23 -13.31 33.91 -22.79
C CYS A 23 -13.46 34.94 -21.68
N GLY A 24 -13.29 34.49 -20.45
CA GLY A 24 -13.14 35.33 -19.27
C GLY A 24 -12.67 34.46 -18.14
N ASP A 25 -11.52 34.80 -17.56
CA ASP A 25 -10.98 34.17 -16.34
C ASP A 25 -11.97 34.47 -15.20
N GLU A 26 -12.85 33.50 -14.91
CA GLU A 26 -13.59 33.49 -13.65
C GLU A 26 -12.92 32.48 -12.71
N GLU A 27 -12.29 33.03 -11.66
CA GLU A 27 -11.99 32.26 -10.45
C GLU A 27 -13.27 31.55 -10.02
N THR A 28 -13.25 30.21 -10.08
CA THR A 28 -14.34 29.37 -9.54
C THR A 28 -14.32 29.52 -8.03
N LYS A 29 -15.07 30.51 -7.53
CA LYS A 29 -15.32 30.65 -6.11
C LYS A 29 -16.12 29.42 -5.69
N ILE A 30 -15.49 28.48 -4.99
CA ILE A 30 -16.20 27.38 -4.31
C ILE A 30 -17.06 28.08 -3.25
N VAL A 31 -18.34 28.25 -3.55
CA VAL A 31 -19.33 28.68 -2.58
C VAL A 31 -19.67 27.43 -1.78
N THR A 32 -19.03 27.25 -0.62
CA THR A 32 -19.55 26.35 0.40
C THR A 32 -20.98 26.82 0.72
N PRO A 33 -22.01 25.97 0.59
CA PRO A 33 -23.34 26.36 1.00
C PRO A 33 -23.29 26.71 2.50
N GLU A 34 -23.69 27.93 2.82
CA GLU A 34 -23.84 28.35 4.20
C GLU A 34 -24.86 27.40 4.85
N ALA A 35 -24.49 26.77 5.97
CA ALA A 35 -25.36 25.80 6.61
C ALA A 35 -26.68 26.46 7.00
N ALA A 36 -27.78 25.96 6.47
CA ALA A 36 -29.11 26.52 6.71
C ALA A 36 -29.52 26.44 8.20
N ILE A 37 -28.84 25.61 9.01
CA ILE A 37 -28.98 25.49 10.46
C ILE A 37 -27.63 25.69 11.13
N THR A 38 -27.48 26.74 11.91
CA THR A 38 -26.30 26.95 12.78
C THR A 38 -26.70 26.60 14.22
N VAL A 39 -25.85 25.78 14.87
CA VAL A 39 -26.10 25.32 16.24
C VAL A 39 -24.91 25.68 17.12
N SER A 40 -25.16 26.34 18.24
CA SER A 40 -24.19 26.46 19.33
C SER A 40 -24.78 25.80 20.59
N VAL A 41 -23.92 25.27 21.46
CA VAL A 41 -24.34 24.59 22.70
C VAL A 41 -23.77 25.29 23.91
N SER A 42 -24.57 25.48 24.94
CA SER A 42 -24.08 25.93 26.22
C SER A 42 -24.10 24.79 27.25
N ALA A 43 -22.99 24.63 27.96
CA ALA A 43 -22.85 23.76 29.12
C ALA A 43 -22.25 24.60 30.27
N ALA A 44 -22.95 24.66 31.39
CA ALA A 44 -22.45 25.36 32.54
C ALA A 44 -22.82 24.58 33.83
N PRO A 45 -21.84 24.20 34.66
CA PRO A 45 -20.40 24.46 34.50
C PRO A 45 -19.76 23.64 33.39
N ASP A 46 -18.61 24.06 32.90
CA ASP A 46 -17.76 23.38 31.89
C ASP A 46 -16.68 22.47 32.52
N SER A 47 -16.72 22.33 33.85
CA SER A 47 -15.86 21.43 34.62
C SER A 47 -16.68 20.74 35.70
N LEU A 48 -16.54 19.42 35.80
CA LEU A 48 -17.31 18.55 36.70
C LEU A 48 -16.36 17.52 37.34
N ASP A 49 -16.79 17.01 38.51
CA ASP A 49 -16.26 15.73 39.00
C ASP A 49 -16.98 14.55 38.32
N THR A 50 -16.41 13.36 38.42
CA THR A 50 -17.06 12.13 37.92
C THR A 50 -18.45 11.93 38.55
N GLY A 51 -19.40 11.44 37.73
CA GLY A 51 -20.78 11.21 38.15
C GLY A 51 -21.62 12.46 38.38
N GLN A 52 -21.06 13.67 38.29
CA GLN A 52 -21.83 14.92 38.35
C GLN A 52 -22.62 15.16 37.06
N THR A 53 -23.54 16.09 37.10
CA THR A 53 -24.44 16.37 35.98
C THR A 53 -24.36 17.81 35.52
N VAL A 54 -24.54 18.01 34.20
CA VAL A 54 -24.70 19.33 33.58
C VAL A 54 -25.93 19.34 32.68
N THR A 55 -26.62 20.48 32.66
CA THR A 55 -27.73 20.71 31.71
C THR A 55 -27.13 21.30 30.44
N VAL A 56 -27.47 20.74 29.29
CA VAL A 56 -27.04 21.21 27.98
C VAL A 56 -28.23 21.68 27.16
N THR A 57 -28.05 22.82 26.50
CA THR A 57 -29.09 23.47 25.72
C THR A 57 -28.52 23.96 24.39
N PRO A 58 -29.09 23.58 23.24
CA PRO A 58 -28.67 24.08 21.94
C PRO A 58 -29.30 25.45 21.66
N HIS A 59 -28.53 26.33 21.05
CA HIS A 59 -29.03 27.58 20.50
C HIS A 59 -29.02 27.45 18.97
N VAL A 60 -30.20 27.27 18.40
CA VAL A 60 -30.40 27.03 16.96
C VAL A 60 -30.72 28.36 16.28
N GLN A 61 -29.95 28.68 15.24
CA GLN A 61 -30.23 29.76 14.30
C GLN A 61 -30.48 29.15 12.92
N SER A 62 -31.63 29.44 12.33
CA SER A 62 -32.00 28.92 11.01
C SER A 62 -32.99 29.85 10.34
N ASP A 63 -32.86 30.00 9.03
CA ASP A 63 -33.86 30.66 8.19
C ASP A 63 -35.00 29.71 7.78
N ALA A 64 -34.85 28.42 8.06
CA ALA A 64 -35.84 27.39 7.78
C ALA A 64 -36.93 27.35 8.86
N SER A 65 -38.19 27.22 8.44
CA SER A 65 -39.32 27.04 9.32
C SER A 65 -39.69 25.57 9.48
N GLY A 66 -39.87 25.08 10.69
CA GLY A 66 -40.34 23.71 10.94
C GLY A 66 -40.00 23.21 12.33
N PRO A 67 -40.57 22.07 12.74
CA PRO A 67 -40.17 21.48 13.99
C PRO A 67 -38.74 20.89 13.82
N PHE A 68 -37.84 21.26 14.73
CA PHE A 68 -36.52 20.67 14.81
C PHE A 68 -36.57 19.36 15.60
N THR A 69 -35.77 18.40 15.19
CA THR A 69 -35.47 17.19 15.96
C THR A 69 -34.01 17.21 16.39
N TYR A 70 -33.72 16.63 17.55
CA TYR A 70 -32.45 16.69 18.22
C TYR A 70 -31.92 15.29 18.42
N SER A 71 -30.60 15.14 18.34
CA SER A 71 -29.91 13.90 18.67
C SER A 71 -28.61 14.21 19.35
N TRP A 72 -28.55 14.04 20.65
CA TRP A 72 -27.36 14.23 21.48
C TRP A 72 -26.47 12.99 21.47
N MET A 73 -25.18 13.22 21.46
CA MET A 73 -24.15 12.19 21.54
C MET A 73 -22.92 12.70 22.30
N ALA A 74 -22.19 11.80 22.91
CA ALA A 74 -20.91 12.07 23.58
C ALA A 74 -20.10 10.78 23.63
N GLU A 75 -18.78 10.89 23.68
CA GLU A 75 -17.83 9.79 23.80
C GLU A 75 -17.87 9.05 25.15
N GLY A 76 -18.59 9.58 26.12
CA GLY A 76 -18.78 8.97 27.44
C GLY A 76 -19.91 9.60 28.21
N GLY A 77 -20.23 9.06 29.39
CA GLY A 77 -21.34 9.50 30.18
C GLY A 77 -22.72 9.13 29.60
N THR A 78 -23.80 9.70 30.14
CA THR A 78 -25.15 9.35 29.71
C THR A 78 -26.08 10.56 29.67
N PHE A 79 -26.85 10.69 28.60
CA PHE A 79 -27.93 11.67 28.51
C PHE A 79 -29.22 11.11 29.13
N LYS A 80 -29.92 11.92 29.93
CA LYS A 80 -31.23 11.58 30.48
C LYS A 80 -32.23 11.28 29.35
N ASN A 81 -32.25 12.10 28.32
CA ASN A 81 -32.97 11.86 27.07
C ASN A 81 -32.20 12.53 25.92
N ALA A 82 -31.58 11.71 25.07
CA ALA A 82 -30.78 12.19 23.96
C ALA A 82 -31.60 12.80 22.79
N LYS A 83 -32.92 12.85 22.89
CA LYS A 83 -33.78 13.39 21.83
C LYS A 83 -34.48 14.71 22.23
N ASP A 84 -34.32 15.16 23.48
CA ASP A 84 -34.88 16.43 23.92
C ASP A 84 -34.04 17.63 23.43
N ASP A 85 -34.69 18.79 23.25
CA ASP A 85 -34.00 20.04 22.92
C ASP A 85 -33.04 20.48 24.05
N THR A 86 -33.46 20.32 25.28
CA THR A 86 -32.63 20.53 26.47
C THR A 86 -32.58 19.23 27.26
N THR A 87 -31.37 18.77 27.59
CA THR A 87 -31.19 17.51 28.31
C THR A 87 -30.14 17.63 29.41
N VAL A 88 -30.11 16.64 30.28
CA VAL A 88 -29.10 16.53 31.35
C VAL A 88 -28.12 15.42 30.96
N TRP A 89 -26.86 15.74 30.98
CA TRP A 89 -25.78 14.76 30.82
C TRP A 89 -25.15 14.46 32.19
N THR A 90 -24.88 13.18 32.43
CA THR A 90 -24.17 12.69 33.62
C THR A 90 -22.76 12.32 33.20
N ALA A 91 -21.77 12.89 33.85
CA ALA A 91 -20.36 12.64 33.61
C ALA A 91 -19.99 11.16 33.89
N PRO A 92 -19.13 10.56 33.08
CA PRO A 92 -18.61 9.20 33.32
C PRO A 92 -17.65 9.15 34.51
N ASP A 93 -17.29 7.94 34.93
CA ASP A 93 -16.31 7.70 35.99
C ASP A 93 -14.86 7.96 35.55
N GLU A 94 -14.62 8.00 34.24
CA GLU A 94 -13.29 8.21 33.68
C GLU A 94 -12.98 9.70 33.53
N PRO A 95 -11.83 10.19 34.04
CA PRO A 95 -11.38 11.56 33.83
C PRO A 95 -11.11 11.85 32.36
N GLY A 96 -11.45 13.06 31.90
CA GLY A 96 -11.20 13.46 30.52
C GLY A 96 -11.99 14.68 30.06
N ILE A 97 -11.80 15.07 28.82
CA ILE A 97 -12.58 16.13 28.18
C ILE A 97 -13.59 15.46 27.24
N TYR A 98 -14.85 15.80 27.45
CA TYR A 98 -15.98 15.21 26.72
C TYR A 98 -16.67 16.29 25.89
N THR A 99 -16.95 16.01 24.62
CA THR A 99 -17.79 16.87 23.80
C THR A 99 -19.23 16.37 23.84
N LEU A 100 -20.10 17.23 24.25
CA LEU A 100 -21.54 16.98 24.23
C LEU A 100 -22.09 17.57 22.93
N SER A 101 -22.19 16.75 21.89
CA SER A 101 -22.61 17.16 20.55
C SER A 101 -24.11 16.96 20.36
N VAL A 102 -24.73 17.82 19.56
CA VAL A 102 -26.12 17.67 19.12
C VAL A 102 -26.23 17.84 17.61
N VAL A 103 -26.89 16.90 16.98
CA VAL A 103 -27.38 17.03 15.61
C VAL A 103 -28.81 17.58 15.67
N VAL A 104 -29.05 18.67 14.96
CA VAL A 104 -30.36 19.32 14.83
C VAL A 104 -30.78 19.27 13.37
N THR A 105 -31.99 18.78 13.10
CA THR A 105 -32.51 18.73 11.73
C THR A 105 -34.02 19.05 11.70
N ASN A 106 -34.44 19.65 10.60
CA ASN A 106 -35.85 19.84 10.23
C ASN A 106 -36.33 18.85 9.16
N GLY A 107 -35.47 17.87 8.78
CA GLY A 107 -35.73 16.89 7.74
C GLY A 107 -35.04 17.21 6.41
N ASP A 108 -34.86 18.49 6.05
CA ASP A 108 -34.19 18.93 4.81
C ASP A 108 -32.79 19.43 5.10
N ASP A 109 -32.59 20.16 6.20
CA ASP A 109 -31.34 20.74 6.62
C ASP A 109 -30.84 20.09 7.92
N VAL A 110 -29.53 20.09 8.10
CA VAL A 110 -28.83 19.55 9.29
C VAL A 110 -27.84 20.58 9.81
N GLY A 111 -27.83 20.78 11.11
CA GLY A 111 -26.81 21.55 11.82
C GLY A 111 -26.23 20.71 12.96
N ILE A 112 -24.95 20.91 13.25
CA ILE A 112 -24.25 20.24 14.35
C ILE A 112 -23.66 21.31 15.26
N GLY A 113 -23.80 21.13 16.57
CA GLY A 113 -23.17 21.98 17.57
C GLY A 113 -22.72 21.16 18.76
N GLY A 114 -21.83 21.70 19.56
CA GLY A 114 -21.34 21.01 20.76
C GLY A 114 -20.75 21.95 21.80
N ALA A 115 -20.61 21.43 23.01
CA ALA A 115 -19.87 22.06 24.09
C ALA A 115 -18.94 21.06 24.75
N MET A 116 -17.79 21.50 25.16
CA MET A 116 -16.80 20.67 25.87
C MET A 116 -16.97 20.81 27.38
N VAL A 117 -16.81 19.69 28.08
CA VAL A 117 -16.86 19.62 29.54
C VAL A 117 -15.65 18.82 30.02
N ALA A 118 -14.86 19.38 30.91
CA ALA A 118 -13.77 18.69 31.59
C ALA A 118 -14.34 17.91 32.79
N VAL A 119 -14.01 16.62 32.91
CA VAL A 119 -14.43 15.75 34.01
C VAL A 119 -13.20 15.31 34.79
N ALA A 120 -13.14 15.70 36.07
CA ALA A 120 -12.01 15.40 36.97
C ALA A 120 -10.63 15.73 36.38
N THR A 121 -10.58 16.64 35.42
CA THR A 121 -9.40 17.18 34.76
C THR A 121 -9.62 18.66 34.45
N TYR A 122 -8.70 19.28 33.74
CA TYR A 122 -8.84 20.70 33.35
C TYR A 122 -9.03 20.81 31.82
N MET A 123 -9.65 21.91 31.41
CA MET A 123 -9.77 22.25 29.99
C MET A 123 -8.41 22.72 29.46
N PRO A 124 -7.89 22.15 28.35
CA PRO A 124 -6.65 22.62 27.76
C PRO A 124 -6.70 24.11 27.41
N ALA A 125 -5.59 24.80 27.71
CA ALA A 125 -5.48 26.23 27.46
C ALA A 125 -5.13 26.57 26.00
N VAL A 126 -4.74 25.57 25.21
CA VAL A 126 -4.31 25.70 23.81
C VAL A 126 -5.24 24.91 22.90
N THR A 127 -5.68 25.53 21.81
CA THR A 127 -6.46 24.88 20.75
C THR A 127 -5.65 24.92 19.44
N PRO A 128 -5.76 23.88 18.56
CA PRO A 128 -6.50 22.63 18.80
C PRO A 128 -5.81 21.72 19.82
N PHE A 129 -6.57 20.86 20.47
CA PHE A 129 -6.08 19.87 21.43
C PHE A 129 -6.64 18.47 21.13
N TYR A 130 -6.05 17.45 21.76
CA TYR A 130 -6.34 16.05 21.51
C TYR A 130 -7.59 15.55 22.24
N ARG A 131 -8.42 14.77 21.54
CA ARG A 131 -9.70 14.28 22.02
C ARG A 131 -9.71 12.78 22.32
N GLY A 132 -8.89 12.02 21.59
CA GLY A 132 -8.83 10.58 21.65
C GLY A 132 -9.84 9.87 20.73
N ALA A 133 -9.57 8.60 20.45
CA ALA A 133 -10.30 7.78 19.48
C ALA A 133 -11.78 7.62 19.81
N ALA A 134 -12.16 7.60 21.10
CA ALA A 134 -13.57 7.52 21.51
C ALA A 134 -14.41 8.71 21.02
N TYR A 135 -13.80 9.89 20.88
CA TYR A 135 -14.45 11.04 20.27
C TYR A 135 -14.71 10.81 18.78
N CYS A 136 -13.72 10.34 18.05
CA CYS A 136 -13.85 10.04 16.62
C CYS A 136 -14.90 8.95 16.36
N ALA A 137 -14.96 7.94 17.24
CA ALA A 137 -15.93 6.84 17.17
C ALA A 137 -17.38 7.29 17.20
N THR A 138 -17.71 8.47 17.71
CA THR A 138 -19.09 8.98 17.71
C THR A 138 -19.69 9.11 16.31
N CYS A 139 -18.85 9.29 15.29
CA CYS A 139 -19.24 9.40 13.88
C CYS A 139 -18.59 8.33 12.99
N HIS A 140 -17.36 7.88 13.32
CA HIS A 140 -16.54 7.00 12.47
C HIS A 140 -16.60 5.52 12.90
N ASN A 141 -17.74 5.06 13.40
CA ASN A 141 -18.02 3.67 13.78
C ASN A 141 -19.12 3.02 12.92
N GLY A 142 -19.15 3.29 11.61
CA GLY A 142 -20.19 2.85 10.69
C GLY A 142 -21.36 3.83 10.55
N GLY A 143 -21.25 5.01 11.18
CA GLY A 143 -22.20 6.12 11.05
C GLY A 143 -21.89 7.03 9.85
N THR A 144 -22.05 8.33 10.05
CA THR A 144 -21.92 9.36 9.00
C THR A 144 -20.52 9.43 8.39
N GLY A 145 -19.47 9.09 9.15
CA GLY A 145 -18.06 9.19 8.74
C GLY A 145 -17.44 7.87 8.24
N GLY A 146 -18.23 6.80 8.06
CA GLY A 146 -17.68 5.47 7.74
C GLY A 146 -17.29 4.69 9.00
N ASP A 147 -16.56 3.58 8.85
CA ASP A 147 -16.18 2.69 9.97
C ASP A 147 -14.66 2.46 10.04
N GLN A 148 -13.91 3.51 10.25
CA GLN A 148 -12.47 3.42 10.49
C GLN A 148 -12.16 3.01 11.93
N TYR A 149 -13.06 3.34 12.89
CA TYR A 149 -12.83 3.05 14.29
C TYR A 149 -12.84 1.55 14.60
N SER A 150 -13.80 0.80 14.06
CA SER A 150 -13.89 -0.65 14.30
C SER A 150 -12.65 -1.37 13.77
N SER A 151 -12.19 -1.02 12.58
CA SER A 151 -10.96 -1.57 12.00
C SER A 151 -9.75 -1.25 12.87
N TRP A 152 -9.52 0.05 13.18
CA TRP A 152 -8.38 0.49 13.98
C TRP A 152 -8.36 -0.15 15.38
N SER A 153 -9.49 -0.27 16.05
CA SER A 153 -9.56 -0.72 17.45
C SER A 153 -9.10 -2.18 17.66
N GLY A 154 -9.09 -2.98 16.59
CA GLY A 154 -8.61 -4.36 16.59
C GLY A 154 -7.09 -4.52 16.37
N HIS A 155 -6.36 -3.44 16.11
CA HIS A 155 -4.97 -3.51 15.65
C HIS A 155 -3.94 -3.06 16.68
N ALA A 156 -2.67 -3.38 16.39
CA ALA A 156 -1.53 -3.12 17.26
C ALA A 156 -1.35 -1.63 17.62
N HIS A 157 -1.73 -0.70 16.75
CA HIS A 157 -1.71 0.73 17.06
C HIS A 157 -2.60 1.07 18.26
N ALA A 158 -3.80 0.51 18.32
CA ALA A 158 -4.74 0.78 19.43
C ALA A 158 -4.18 0.31 20.78
N THR A 159 -3.40 -0.78 20.78
CA THR A 159 -2.82 -1.40 21.98
C THR A 159 -1.31 -1.12 22.13
N ALA A 160 -0.78 -0.12 21.43
CA ALA A 160 0.66 0.14 21.38
C ALA A 160 1.28 0.41 22.77
N LEU A 161 0.57 1.08 23.67
CA LEU A 161 1.06 1.28 25.04
C LEU A 161 1.01 -0.01 25.88
N GLU A 162 0.05 -0.89 25.64
CA GLU A 162 -0.04 -2.18 26.33
C GLU A 162 1.15 -3.06 26.00
N SER A 163 1.61 -3.05 24.73
CA SER A 163 2.82 -3.78 24.32
C SER A 163 4.08 -3.30 25.05
N LEU A 164 4.17 -1.99 25.37
CA LEU A 164 5.23 -1.47 26.22
C LEU A 164 5.09 -1.90 27.68
N ALA A 165 3.87 -2.04 28.18
CA ALA A 165 3.63 -2.52 29.54
C ALA A 165 4.11 -3.96 29.73
N ASP A 166 3.92 -4.82 28.74
CA ASP A 166 4.35 -6.21 28.75
C ASP A 166 5.87 -6.38 28.90
N ILE A 167 6.64 -5.41 28.41
CA ILE A 167 8.11 -5.36 28.53
C ILE A 167 8.59 -4.39 29.60
N GLY A 168 7.67 -3.82 30.41
CA GLY A 168 7.99 -2.90 31.50
C GLY A 168 8.46 -1.50 31.08
N GLN A 169 8.12 -1.06 29.87
CA GLN A 169 8.53 0.22 29.29
C GLN A 169 7.40 1.26 29.20
N ALA A 170 6.20 0.98 29.68
CA ALA A 170 5.05 1.88 29.57
C ALA A 170 5.25 3.27 30.22
N ALA A 171 6.14 3.37 31.22
CA ALA A 171 6.50 4.64 31.85
C ALA A 171 7.76 5.29 31.26
N ASN A 172 8.35 4.71 30.21
CA ASN A 172 9.53 5.26 29.56
C ASN A 172 9.11 6.39 28.59
N ALA A 173 9.47 7.63 28.92
CA ALA A 173 9.12 8.80 28.12
C ALA A 173 9.62 8.73 26.67
N ASN A 174 10.75 8.07 26.41
CA ASN A 174 11.26 7.89 25.06
C ASN A 174 10.39 6.93 24.23
N CYS A 175 9.70 5.98 24.87
CA CYS A 175 8.81 5.05 24.20
C CYS A 175 7.39 5.64 24.04
N THR A 176 6.87 6.29 25.09
CA THR A 176 5.50 6.82 25.08
C THR A 176 5.30 7.92 24.02
N VAL A 177 6.37 8.58 23.58
CA VAL A 177 6.32 9.59 22.52
C VAL A 177 5.72 9.06 21.21
N CYS A 178 5.97 7.80 20.88
CA CYS A 178 5.41 7.13 19.69
C CYS A 178 4.18 6.25 20.03
N HIS A 179 4.02 5.83 21.29
CA HIS A 179 3.02 4.87 21.71
C HIS A 179 1.78 5.50 22.39
N THR A 180 1.65 6.82 22.34
CA THR A 180 0.50 7.56 22.89
C THR A 180 0.18 8.79 22.04
N VAL A 181 -0.97 9.42 22.30
CA VAL A 181 -1.39 10.64 21.59
C VAL A 181 -0.88 11.89 22.27
N GLY A 182 -0.39 12.85 21.49
CA GLY A 182 -0.06 14.20 21.95
C GLY A 182 1.32 14.36 22.56
N THR A 183 2.13 13.31 22.58
CA THR A 183 3.53 13.35 22.99
C THR A 183 4.49 13.48 21.81
N TYR A 184 4.06 13.08 20.62
CA TYR A 184 4.86 13.15 19.41
C TYR A 184 5.24 14.60 19.01
N GLY A 185 6.47 14.80 18.59
CA GLY A 185 6.96 16.12 18.14
C GLY A 185 7.23 17.13 19.26
N ILE A 186 7.05 16.72 20.50
CA ILE A 186 7.36 17.53 21.68
C ILE A 186 8.74 17.10 22.19
N ALA A 187 9.61 18.09 22.49
CA ALA A 187 10.91 17.78 23.05
C ALA A 187 10.78 16.99 24.38
N PRO A 188 11.69 16.06 24.69
CA PRO A 188 11.57 15.17 25.86
C PRO A 188 11.34 15.88 27.21
N ASP A 189 11.77 17.11 27.34
CA ASP A 189 11.57 17.96 28.54
C ASP A 189 10.16 18.60 28.57
N THR A 190 9.39 18.49 27.50
CA THR A 190 8.03 19.03 27.37
C THR A 190 6.97 17.94 27.16
N LEU A 191 7.37 16.66 27.30
CA LEU A 191 6.53 15.48 27.02
C LEU A 191 5.23 15.44 27.84
N HIS A 192 5.05 16.10 28.87
CA HIS A 192 3.84 16.10 29.70
C HIS A 192 3.18 17.48 29.74
N THR A 193 3.29 18.25 28.66
CA THR A 193 2.56 19.51 28.56
C THR A 193 1.08 19.22 28.31
N ILE A 194 0.36 19.00 29.38
CA ILE A 194 -1.10 18.89 29.40
C ILE A 194 -1.80 20.14 28.83
N ALA A 195 -1.05 21.16 28.42
CA ALA A 195 -1.61 22.38 27.84
C ALA A 195 -2.43 22.12 26.57
N ASN A 196 -2.08 21.09 25.77
CA ASN A 196 -2.80 20.68 24.57
C ASN A 196 -3.63 19.39 24.76
N GLY A 197 -3.74 18.88 25.99
CA GLY A 197 -4.54 17.69 26.31
C GLY A 197 -3.88 16.37 25.89
N GLY A 198 -2.56 16.33 25.65
CA GLY A 198 -1.82 15.12 25.34
C GLY A 198 -1.84 14.08 26.47
N PHE A 199 -1.34 12.88 26.19
CA PHE A 199 -1.34 11.76 27.13
C PHE A 199 -0.69 12.12 28.48
N ASP A 200 -1.38 11.75 29.55
CA ASP A 200 -0.91 11.80 30.92
C ASP A 200 -1.41 10.56 31.64
N GLU A 201 -0.50 9.73 32.17
CA GLU A 201 -0.81 8.46 32.81
C GLU A 201 -1.80 8.61 33.98
N THR A 202 -1.82 9.77 34.63
CA THR A 202 -2.63 10.01 35.83
C THR A 202 -3.99 10.62 35.55
N THR A 203 -4.15 11.42 34.49
CA THR A 203 -5.35 12.21 34.24
C THR A 203 -5.90 12.09 32.82
N VAL A 204 -5.13 11.68 31.83
CA VAL A 204 -5.54 11.61 30.43
C VAL A 204 -5.12 10.27 29.79
N HIS A 205 -5.19 9.17 30.56
CA HIS A 205 -4.79 7.83 30.12
C HIS A 205 -5.60 7.29 28.93
N ARG A 206 -6.78 7.83 28.63
CA ARG A 206 -7.60 7.48 27.45
C ARG A 206 -6.92 7.80 26.11
N LEU A 207 -5.82 8.54 26.13
CA LEU A 207 -4.96 8.80 24.97
C LEU A 207 -3.81 7.78 24.83
N ALA A 208 -3.89 6.66 25.57
CA ALA A 208 -2.98 5.54 25.44
C ALA A 208 -3.11 4.86 24.07
N GLY A 209 -2.00 4.40 23.52
CA GLY A 209 -1.95 3.82 22.18
C GLY A 209 -1.79 4.86 21.06
N VAL A 210 -1.49 4.40 19.86
CA VAL A 210 -1.45 5.22 18.64
C VAL A 210 -2.86 5.32 18.09
N GLN A 211 -3.42 6.50 18.10
CA GLN A 211 -4.83 6.74 17.76
C GLN A 211 -4.98 7.63 16.52
N CYS A 212 -6.21 7.91 16.12
CA CYS A 212 -6.54 8.71 14.94
C CYS A 212 -5.72 10.02 14.87
N GLU A 213 -5.59 10.70 16.01
CA GLU A 213 -4.96 12.02 16.09
C GLU A 213 -3.42 12.00 16.01
N ASN A 214 -2.77 10.84 16.10
CA ASN A 214 -1.34 10.73 15.80
C ASN A 214 -1.05 10.98 14.32
N CYS A 215 -1.99 10.58 13.45
CA CYS A 215 -1.90 10.74 12.00
C CYS A 215 -2.67 11.96 11.51
N HIS A 216 -3.85 12.22 12.06
CA HIS A 216 -4.76 13.26 11.59
C HIS A 216 -4.61 14.61 12.30
N GLY A 217 -3.81 14.67 13.36
CA GLY A 217 -3.67 15.85 14.19
C GLY A 217 -4.83 16.04 15.18
N PRO A 218 -4.73 17.04 16.09
CA PRO A 218 -5.68 17.24 17.18
C PRO A 218 -7.09 17.62 16.67
N GLY A 219 -8.09 16.86 17.08
CA GLY A 219 -9.46 16.90 16.56
C GLY A 219 -10.43 17.80 17.33
N SER A 220 -9.99 18.67 18.26
CA SER A 220 -10.91 19.47 19.07
C SER A 220 -11.78 20.45 18.28
N GLU A 221 -11.35 20.88 17.11
CA GLU A 221 -12.08 21.77 16.21
C GLU A 221 -12.90 21.04 15.15
N HIS A 222 -12.68 19.72 14.98
CA HIS A 222 -13.42 18.87 14.08
C HIS A 222 -14.59 18.18 14.82
N PRO A 223 -15.80 18.11 14.27
CA PRO A 223 -16.32 18.76 13.05
C PRO A 223 -16.95 20.15 13.31
N GLN A 224 -16.83 20.71 14.51
CA GLN A 224 -17.67 21.80 15.00
C GLN A 224 -17.45 23.14 14.31
N SER A 225 -16.19 23.45 13.96
CA SER A 225 -15.84 24.68 13.27
C SER A 225 -15.37 24.46 11.83
N ASP A 226 -14.72 23.31 11.59
CA ASP A 226 -14.16 22.98 10.28
C ASP A 226 -14.00 21.47 10.10
N PHE A 227 -14.74 20.87 9.15
CA PHE A 227 -14.59 19.48 8.77
C PHE A 227 -13.22 19.17 8.13
N GLY A 228 -12.55 20.17 7.58
CA GLY A 228 -11.20 20.07 7.02
C GLY A 228 -10.07 20.29 8.04
N SER A 229 -10.40 20.46 9.34
CA SER A 229 -9.39 20.74 10.36
C SER A 229 -8.46 19.58 10.70
N VAL A 230 -8.82 18.36 10.31
CA VAL A 230 -7.95 17.17 10.45
C VAL A 230 -7.24 16.87 9.14
N ALA A 231 -5.95 16.52 9.22
CA ALA A 231 -5.14 16.23 8.05
C ALA A 231 -5.55 14.90 7.40
N ILE A 232 -5.54 14.86 6.07
CA ILE A 232 -5.59 13.63 5.28
C ILE A 232 -4.36 13.66 4.38
N THR A 233 -3.45 12.73 4.59
CA THR A 233 -2.19 12.69 3.84
C THR A 233 -1.70 11.26 3.67
N MET A 234 -1.01 11.00 2.56
CA MET A 234 -0.26 9.77 2.32
C MET A 234 1.26 9.99 2.45
N GLU A 235 1.69 11.15 2.96
CA GLU A 235 3.11 11.45 3.14
C GLU A 235 3.78 10.41 4.05
N PRO A 236 4.81 9.71 3.56
CA PRO A 236 5.43 8.59 4.29
C PRO A 236 6.12 9.03 5.58
N GLY A 237 6.52 10.30 5.68
CA GLY A 237 7.07 10.89 6.90
C GLY A 237 6.10 10.88 8.08
N MET A 238 4.79 10.75 7.83
CA MET A 238 3.80 10.54 8.89
C MET A 238 4.08 9.22 9.62
N CYS A 239 4.26 8.13 8.89
CA CYS A 239 4.63 6.83 9.46
C CYS A 239 6.05 6.86 10.03
N GLY A 240 6.98 7.46 9.26
CA GLY A 240 8.38 7.60 9.63
C GLY A 240 8.63 8.41 10.88
N SER A 241 7.65 9.18 11.35
CA SER A 241 7.76 9.89 12.61
C SER A 241 7.91 8.96 13.84
N CYS A 242 7.45 7.71 13.72
CA CYS A 242 7.55 6.69 14.76
C CYS A 242 8.29 5.44 14.27
N HIS A 243 8.14 5.06 13.00
CA HIS A 243 8.79 3.88 12.40
C HIS A 243 10.19 4.22 11.85
N THR A 244 11.04 4.75 12.69
CA THR A 244 12.41 5.20 12.40
C THR A 244 13.35 4.76 13.52
N ASP A 245 14.64 5.03 13.39
CA ASP A 245 15.73 4.73 14.31
C ASP A 245 16.11 3.23 14.42
N GLU A 246 17.07 2.93 15.30
CA GLU A 246 17.63 1.58 15.47
C GLU A 246 16.65 0.52 15.98
N HIS A 247 15.54 0.95 16.62
CA HIS A 247 14.50 0.05 17.13
C HIS A 247 13.44 -0.29 16.06
N HIS A 248 13.10 0.69 15.21
CA HIS A 248 12.01 0.59 14.23
C HIS A 248 12.44 1.16 12.86
N PRO A 249 13.48 0.62 12.21
CA PRO A 249 14.14 1.24 11.06
C PRO A 249 13.33 1.18 9.75
N THR A 250 12.06 0.81 9.79
CA THR A 250 11.21 0.54 8.64
C THR A 250 11.17 1.71 7.63
N TYR A 251 11.03 2.94 8.12
CA TYR A 251 11.02 4.13 7.27
C TYR A 251 12.41 4.42 6.68
N ASP A 252 13.47 4.26 7.48
CA ASP A 252 14.84 4.50 7.04
C ASP A 252 15.25 3.48 5.97
N GLU A 253 14.83 2.22 6.11
CA GLU A 253 15.01 1.18 5.10
C GLU A 253 14.22 1.51 3.82
N TRP A 254 12.94 1.87 3.95
CA TRP A 254 12.12 2.26 2.81
C TRP A 254 12.72 3.43 2.03
N LEU A 255 13.33 4.41 2.68
CA LEU A 255 14.00 5.54 2.04
C LEU A 255 15.14 5.10 1.11
N THR A 256 15.76 3.95 1.37
CA THR A 256 16.83 3.38 0.53
C THR A 256 16.30 2.50 -0.60
N SER A 257 15.02 2.14 -0.56
CA SER A 257 14.39 1.28 -1.55
C SER A 257 14.05 2.01 -2.87
N GLY A 258 13.87 1.24 -3.93
CA GLY A 258 13.37 1.75 -5.21
C GLY A 258 11.95 2.32 -5.11
N HIS A 259 11.15 1.89 -4.13
CA HIS A 259 9.78 2.38 -3.92
C HIS A 259 9.72 3.82 -3.43
N SER A 260 10.76 4.33 -2.76
CA SER A 260 10.84 5.73 -2.32
C SER A 260 11.05 6.71 -3.49
N GLY A 261 11.47 6.21 -4.64
CA GLY A 261 11.70 7.00 -5.84
C GLY A 261 10.45 7.13 -6.74
N ILE A 262 10.40 8.20 -7.52
CA ILE A 262 9.34 8.43 -8.50
C ILE A 262 9.92 8.36 -9.91
N ILE A 263 9.47 7.40 -10.71
CA ILE A 263 9.78 7.38 -12.14
C ILE A 263 8.71 8.19 -12.86
N THR A 264 8.99 9.47 -13.11
CA THR A 264 8.02 10.48 -13.56
C THR A 264 7.24 10.07 -14.81
N SER A 265 7.91 9.50 -15.82
CA SER A 265 7.24 9.17 -17.10
C SER A 265 6.08 8.17 -16.93
N PRO A 266 6.23 7.00 -16.29
CA PRO A 266 5.09 6.12 -16.04
C PRO A 266 4.14 6.66 -14.97
N ALA A 267 4.62 7.35 -13.93
CA ALA A 267 3.78 7.89 -12.86
C ALA A 267 2.75 8.92 -13.34
N THR A 268 3.00 9.57 -14.47
CA THR A 268 2.08 10.53 -15.10
C THR A 268 1.27 9.96 -16.26
N ARG A 269 1.27 8.64 -16.49
CA ARG A 269 0.46 8.00 -17.55
C ARG A 269 -0.69 7.24 -16.95
N ALA A 270 -1.92 7.56 -17.31
CA ALA A 270 -3.14 6.93 -16.79
C ALA A 270 -3.10 5.39 -16.81
N SER A 271 -2.52 4.77 -17.84
CA SER A 271 -2.40 3.31 -17.95
C SER A 271 -1.33 2.69 -17.06
N CYS A 272 -0.46 3.50 -16.43
CA CYS A 272 0.69 3.02 -15.65
C CYS A 272 0.58 3.36 -14.16
N VAL A 273 -0.30 4.30 -13.78
CA VAL A 273 -0.41 4.85 -12.42
C VAL A 273 -0.64 3.82 -11.33
N LYS A 274 -1.37 2.75 -11.62
CA LYS A 274 -1.68 1.70 -10.64
C LYS A 274 -0.46 1.02 -10.01
N CYS A 275 0.70 1.07 -10.70
CA CYS A 275 1.95 0.51 -10.24
C CYS A 275 3.04 1.58 -10.01
N HIS A 276 2.91 2.76 -10.63
CA HIS A 276 3.98 3.77 -10.65
C HIS A 276 3.62 5.08 -9.96
N ASN A 277 2.41 5.19 -9.38
CA ASN A 277 2.00 6.39 -8.66
C ASN A 277 1.26 6.01 -7.38
N GLY A 278 1.86 6.32 -6.23
CA GLY A 278 1.33 5.99 -4.91
C GLY A 278 -0.07 6.56 -4.63
N LEU A 279 -0.48 7.61 -5.34
CA LEU A 279 -1.84 8.19 -5.22
C LEU A 279 -2.95 7.28 -5.81
N PHE A 280 -2.59 6.21 -6.51
CA PHE A 280 -3.53 5.28 -7.15
C PHE A 280 -3.24 3.81 -6.79
N ALA A 281 -2.07 3.56 -6.21
CA ALA A 281 -1.63 2.21 -5.91
C ALA A 281 -2.45 1.57 -4.77
N ASP A 282 -2.88 2.36 -3.81
CA ASP A 282 -3.72 1.93 -2.69
C ASP A 282 -5.08 1.42 -3.18
N GLU A 283 -5.80 2.19 -4.03
CA GLU A 283 -7.06 1.77 -4.63
C GLU A 283 -6.89 0.49 -5.48
N TYR A 284 -5.82 0.44 -6.27
CA TYR A 284 -5.53 -0.74 -7.09
C TYR A 284 -5.23 -1.98 -6.24
N LEU A 285 -4.48 -1.85 -5.16
CA LEU A 285 -4.12 -2.97 -4.29
C LEU A 285 -5.25 -3.40 -3.36
N ASP A 286 -6.24 -2.53 -3.13
CA ASP A 286 -7.48 -2.92 -2.43
C ASP A 286 -8.47 -3.67 -3.33
N ASP A 287 -8.60 -3.29 -4.59
CA ASP A 287 -9.47 -3.96 -5.57
C ASP A 287 -8.80 -4.03 -6.96
N PRO A 288 -7.88 -4.99 -7.17
CA PRO A 288 -7.15 -5.11 -8.43
C PRO A 288 -8.04 -5.34 -9.66
N GLU A 289 -9.21 -5.98 -9.48
CA GLU A 289 -10.16 -6.26 -10.58
C GLU A 289 -11.10 -5.09 -10.86
N GLY A 290 -11.49 -4.36 -9.82
CA GLY A 290 -12.39 -3.20 -9.93
C GLY A 290 -11.68 -1.90 -10.25
N PHE A 291 -10.35 -1.83 -10.15
CA PHE A 291 -9.60 -0.61 -10.41
C PHE A 291 -9.83 -0.06 -11.81
N THR A 292 -10.18 1.21 -11.87
CA THR A 292 -10.35 1.92 -13.14
C THR A 292 -9.31 3.04 -13.26
N ALA A 293 -8.46 2.95 -14.27
CA ALA A 293 -7.48 3.99 -14.55
C ALA A 293 -8.14 5.36 -14.76
N PRO A 294 -7.51 6.46 -14.32
CA PRO A 294 -8.06 7.79 -14.50
C PRO A 294 -8.29 8.11 -15.99
N GLY A 295 -9.36 8.84 -16.30
CA GLY A 295 -9.73 9.18 -17.69
C GLY A 295 -8.76 10.11 -18.41
N SER A 296 -7.77 10.67 -17.68
CA SER A 296 -6.70 11.53 -18.21
C SER A 296 -5.41 11.30 -17.44
N ASN A 297 -4.30 11.68 -18.03
CA ASN A 297 -2.99 11.61 -17.38
C ASN A 297 -2.95 12.51 -16.15
N PRO A 298 -2.57 12.00 -14.95
CA PRO A 298 -2.46 12.84 -13.77
C PRO A 298 -1.25 13.78 -13.84
N THR A 299 -1.37 14.90 -13.16
CA THR A 299 -0.30 15.89 -13.01
C THR A 299 0.45 15.73 -11.68
N GLU A 300 -0.19 15.08 -10.70
CA GLU A 300 0.37 14.83 -9.38
C GLU A 300 0.90 13.40 -9.29
N THR A 301 2.01 13.25 -8.61
CA THR A 301 2.67 11.95 -8.44
C THR A 301 3.17 11.78 -7.02
N ALA A 302 3.07 10.56 -6.51
CA ALA A 302 3.69 10.15 -5.26
C ALA A 302 4.51 8.86 -5.49
N ALA A 303 5.49 8.64 -4.64
CA ALA A 303 6.20 7.38 -4.52
C ALA A 303 5.24 6.26 -4.07
N ILE A 304 5.65 5.01 -4.16
CA ILE A 304 4.93 3.89 -3.56
C ILE A 304 5.25 3.91 -2.06
N VAL A 305 4.34 4.45 -1.29
CA VAL A 305 4.52 4.74 0.14
C VAL A 305 3.95 3.64 1.04
N CYS A 306 4.16 3.76 2.34
CA CYS A 306 3.65 2.80 3.33
C CYS A 306 2.16 2.52 3.13
N ALA A 307 1.35 3.56 3.01
CA ALA A 307 -0.09 3.46 2.81
C ALA A 307 -0.51 2.89 1.45
N SER A 308 0.39 2.79 0.47
CA SER A 308 0.10 2.09 -0.78
C SER A 308 -0.06 0.58 -0.56
N CYS A 309 0.74 -0.01 0.34
CA CYS A 309 0.74 -1.44 0.64
C CYS A 309 -0.06 -1.80 1.90
N HIS A 310 -0.05 -0.93 2.92
CA HIS A 310 -0.71 -1.14 4.20
C HIS A 310 -1.95 -0.25 4.33
N ASP A 311 -3.05 -0.79 4.85
CA ASP A 311 -4.18 0.02 5.27
C ASP A 311 -3.87 0.65 6.64
N PRO A 312 -3.73 1.98 6.74
CA PRO A 312 -3.39 2.64 8.00
C PRO A 312 -4.50 2.55 9.06
N HIS A 313 -5.74 2.31 8.65
CA HIS A 313 -6.86 2.09 9.58
C HIS A 313 -6.96 0.64 10.04
N GLY A 314 -6.25 -0.26 9.37
CA GLY A 314 -6.26 -1.68 9.66
C GLY A 314 -7.33 -2.47 8.90
N ASN A 315 -7.05 -3.74 8.75
CA ASN A 315 -7.95 -4.75 8.20
C ASN A 315 -7.58 -6.12 8.80
N ASP A 316 -8.26 -7.18 8.40
CA ASP A 316 -8.01 -8.54 8.92
C ASP A 316 -6.80 -9.24 8.27
N ASN A 317 -6.11 -8.58 7.33
CA ASN A 317 -4.98 -9.15 6.62
C ASN A 317 -3.68 -9.06 7.46
N PRO A 318 -2.75 -10.01 7.35
CA PRO A 318 -1.47 -9.92 8.04
C PRO A 318 -0.74 -8.61 7.75
N GLY A 319 -0.25 -7.95 8.79
CA GLY A 319 0.44 -6.66 8.67
C GLY A 319 -0.43 -5.52 8.12
N ASN A 320 -1.75 -5.65 8.16
CA ASN A 320 -2.70 -4.73 7.54
C ASN A 320 -2.46 -4.52 6.03
N LEU A 321 -1.89 -5.53 5.37
CA LEU A 321 -1.67 -5.45 3.92
C LEU A 321 -3.00 -5.33 3.17
N ARG A 322 -3.00 -4.57 2.08
CA ARG A 322 -4.20 -4.39 1.26
C ARG A 322 -4.67 -5.70 0.63
N ASN A 323 -5.91 -5.75 0.18
CA ASN A 323 -6.63 -6.96 -0.24
C ASN A 323 -5.93 -7.77 -1.34
N ALA A 324 -5.09 -7.14 -2.15
CA ALA A 324 -4.26 -7.85 -3.13
C ALA A 324 -3.37 -8.94 -2.51
N SER A 325 -3.03 -8.84 -1.21
CA SER A 325 -2.25 -9.85 -0.47
C SER A 325 -3.00 -11.16 -0.25
N VAL A 326 -4.33 -11.13 -0.23
CA VAL A 326 -5.20 -12.29 0.02
C VAL A 326 -6.05 -12.67 -1.21
N THR A 327 -6.02 -11.86 -2.27
CA THR A 327 -6.73 -12.13 -3.53
C THR A 327 -5.87 -12.96 -4.46
N ASP A 328 -6.44 -14.00 -5.08
CA ASP A 328 -5.75 -14.80 -6.06
C ASP A 328 -5.30 -13.94 -7.25
N ARG A 329 -4.09 -14.21 -7.76
CA ARG A 329 -3.52 -13.44 -8.85
C ARG A 329 -3.71 -14.15 -10.19
N ILE A 330 -4.27 -13.43 -11.17
CA ILE A 330 -4.35 -13.87 -12.56
C ILE A 330 -3.28 -13.15 -13.36
N PHE A 331 -2.33 -13.91 -13.92
CA PHE A 331 -1.30 -13.37 -14.81
C PHE A 331 -1.83 -13.09 -16.22
N PRO A 332 -1.11 -12.32 -17.05
CA PRO A 332 -1.56 -11.97 -18.41
C PRO A 332 -1.95 -13.16 -19.29
N ASN A 333 -1.29 -14.32 -19.14
CA ASN A 333 -1.61 -15.57 -19.84
C ASN A 333 -2.82 -16.33 -19.25
N GLN A 334 -3.60 -15.70 -18.38
CA GLN A 334 -4.77 -16.27 -17.69
C GLN A 334 -4.45 -17.42 -16.73
N ILE A 335 -3.18 -17.60 -16.36
CA ILE A 335 -2.81 -18.54 -15.31
C ILE A 335 -3.16 -17.94 -13.95
N LEU A 336 -3.96 -18.69 -13.19
CA LEU A 336 -4.30 -18.36 -11.81
C LEU A 336 -3.17 -18.79 -10.87
N VAL A 337 -2.66 -17.86 -10.08
CA VAL A 337 -1.69 -18.12 -9.01
C VAL A 337 -2.43 -18.09 -7.66
N GLU A 338 -2.81 -19.27 -7.20
CA GLU A 338 -3.48 -19.48 -5.89
C GLU A 338 -2.49 -19.49 -4.72
N ARG A 339 -1.18 -19.57 -5.02
CA ARG A 339 -0.09 -19.63 -4.05
C ARG A 339 0.67 -18.31 -4.01
N GLY A 340 1.57 -18.17 -3.03
CA GLY A 340 2.39 -16.97 -2.87
C GLY A 340 1.97 -16.09 -1.71
N GLY A 341 0.92 -16.46 -0.97
CA GLY A 341 0.50 -15.76 0.26
C GLY A 341 0.43 -14.24 0.10
N ALA A 342 0.99 -13.51 1.05
CA ALA A 342 1.08 -12.05 1.01
C ALA A 342 1.90 -11.51 -0.17
N GLY A 343 2.82 -12.30 -0.74
CA GLY A 343 3.60 -11.91 -1.92
C GLY A 343 2.76 -11.64 -3.17
N ARG A 344 1.48 -12.06 -3.21
CA ARG A 344 0.54 -11.71 -4.29
C ARG A 344 0.31 -10.21 -4.42
N LEU A 345 0.43 -9.48 -3.32
CA LEU A 345 0.43 -8.01 -3.33
C LEU A 345 1.56 -7.49 -4.23
N CYS A 346 2.78 -7.98 -4.06
CA CYS A 346 3.94 -7.62 -4.88
C CYS A 346 3.72 -7.98 -6.35
N MET A 347 3.21 -9.19 -6.62
CA MET A 347 2.92 -9.68 -7.98
C MET A 347 1.88 -8.82 -8.71
N SER A 348 1.09 -8.00 -8.00
CA SER A 348 0.13 -7.09 -8.62
C SER A 348 0.80 -6.02 -9.46
N CYS A 349 2.01 -5.60 -9.09
CA CYS A 349 2.84 -4.65 -9.83
C CYS A 349 4.04 -5.34 -10.51
N HIS A 350 4.67 -6.31 -9.83
CA HIS A 350 5.83 -7.04 -10.32
C HIS A 350 5.42 -8.23 -11.20
N ASN A 351 4.88 -7.92 -12.39
CA ASN A 351 4.49 -8.90 -13.42
C ASN A 351 4.81 -8.37 -14.83
N GLY A 352 4.94 -9.30 -15.80
CA GLY A 352 5.33 -8.99 -17.17
C GLY A 352 4.30 -8.27 -18.01
N ARG A 353 3.06 -8.13 -17.54
CA ARG A 353 1.92 -7.43 -18.16
C ARG A 353 1.41 -8.01 -19.48
N ARG A 354 2.11 -8.94 -20.10
CA ARG A 354 1.75 -9.58 -21.38
C ARG A 354 1.98 -11.08 -21.31
N SER A 355 1.21 -11.83 -22.08
CA SER A 355 1.44 -13.25 -22.29
C SER A 355 2.51 -13.48 -23.36
N GLY A 356 3.12 -14.67 -23.37
CA GLY A 356 3.97 -15.08 -24.47
C GLY A 356 3.24 -15.09 -25.82
N GLU A 357 1.94 -15.40 -25.85
CA GLU A 357 1.10 -15.37 -27.05
C GLU A 357 0.95 -13.96 -27.62
N ASP A 358 0.77 -12.94 -26.78
CA ASP A 358 0.67 -11.53 -27.22
C ASP A 358 1.96 -11.08 -27.94
N ILE A 359 3.09 -11.68 -27.60
CA ILE A 359 4.41 -11.33 -28.15
C ILE A 359 4.54 -11.74 -29.60
N GLU A 360 4.02 -12.90 -29.99
CA GLU A 360 4.06 -13.35 -31.37
C GLU A 360 3.34 -12.37 -32.31
N ASP A 361 2.11 -12.02 -31.96
CA ASP A 361 1.30 -11.05 -32.71
C ASP A 361 2.01 -9.70 -32.82
N MET A 362 2.65 -9.22 -31.74
CA MET A 362 3.39 -7.97 -31.74
C MET A 362 4.61 -8.02 -32.64
N ILE A 363 5.37 -9.12 -32.60
CA ILE A 363 6.56 -9.32 -33.45
C ILE A 363 6.17 -9.40 -34.92
N GLU A 364 5.11 -10.15 -35.25
CA GLU A 364 4.63 -10.30 -36.62
C GLU A 364 4.10 -8.98 -37.19
N ASN A 365 3.44 -8.16 -36.36
CA ASN A 365 2.98 -6.83 -36.75
C ASN A 365 4.07 -5.77 -36.77
N GLY A 366 5.33 -6.14 -36.52
CA GLY A 366 6.48 -5.23 -36.58
C GLY A 366 6.57 -4.22 -35.44
N SER A 367 5.95 -4.50 -34.29
CA SER A 367 6.08 -3.67 -33.09
C SER A 367 7.52 -3.67 -32.59
N SER A 368 8.02 -2.50 -32.19
CA SER A 368 9.30 -2.36 -31.50
C SER A 368 9.20 -2.47 -29.97
N HIS A 369 7.97 -2.60 -29.42
CA HIS A 369 7.69 -2.60 -27.99
C HIS A 369 7.09 -3.94 -27.55
N PHE A 370 7.64 -5.04 -28.03
CA PHE A 370 7.18 -6.41 -27.73
C PHE A 370 7.83 -6.99 -26.47
N GLY A 371 8.93 -6.41 -25.96
CA GLY A 371 9.66 -6.91 -24.80
C GLY A 371 8.81 -7.06 -23.54
N PRO A 372 9.26 -7.90 -22.59
CA PRO A 372 8.61 -7.98 -21.29
C PRO A 372 8.76 -6.65 -20.55
N HIS A 373 7.92 -6.43 -19.56
CA HIS A 373 8.13 -5.31 -18.66
C HIS A 373 9.29 -5.63 -17.70
N HIS A 374 10.00 -4.59 -17.19
CA HIS A 374 11.11 -4.75 -16.24
C HIS A 374 10.70 -5.30 -14.85
N SER A 375 9.51 -5.84 -14.74
CA SER A 375 8.88 -6.31 -13.50
C SER A 375 8.36 -7.74 -13.61
N VAL A 376 9.08 -8.63 -14.28
CA VAL A 376 8.68 -10.03 -14.54
C VAL A 376 8.83 -10.97 -13.35
N GLN A 377 9.19 -10.48 -12.18
CA GLN A 377 9.58 -11.29 -11.03
C GLN A 377 8.48 -12.30 -10.61
N GLY A 378 7.23 -11.89 -10.61
CA GLY A 378 6.11 -12.79 -10.29
C GLY A 378 5.93 -13.88 -11.34
N ASP A 379 6.06 -13.55 -12.62
CA ASP A 379 5.98 -14.50 -13.73
C ASP A 379 7.16 -15.50 -13.70
N MET A 380 8.37 -15.01 -13.44
CA MET A 380 9.55 -15.86 -13.28
C MET A 380 9.39 -16.81 -12.11
N LEU A 381 8.98 -16.31 -10.93
CA LEU A 381 8.75 -17.14 -9.75
C LEU A 381 7.71 -18.24 -10.02
N ALA A 382 6.63 -17.89 -10.71
CA ALA A 382 5.58 -18.84 -11.09
C ALA A 382 5.99 -19.79 -12.23
N GLY A 383 7.04 -19.47 -13.00
CA GLY A 383 7.49 -20.25 -14.16
C GLY A 383 6.56 -20.13 -15.36
N VAL A 384 6.08 -18.93 -15.64
CA VAL A 384 5.12 -18.63 -16.71
C VAL A 384 5.56 -17.42 -17.54
N ASN A 385 4.91 -17.20 -18.68
CA ASN A 385 5.04 -16.01 -19.54
C ASN A 385 6.39 -15.75 -20.24
N ALA A 386 7.38 -16.63 -20.13
CA ALA A 386 8.41 -16.66 -21.17
C ALA A 386 7.78 -17.10 -22.51
N TYR A 387 8.41 -16.74 -23.63
CA TYR A 387 7.94 -17.19 -24.95
C TYR A 387 8.26 -18.67 -25.14
N GLN A 388 7.30 -19.54 -24.77
CA GLN A 388 7.46 -21.00 -24.73
C GLN A 388 7.23 -21.68 -26.10
N ASP A 389 6.63 -20.98 -27.07
CA ASP A 389 6.34 -21.52 -28.39
C ASP A 389 7.58 -21.79 -29.26
N ILE A 390 8.76 -21.36 -28.80
CA ILE A 390 10.05 -21.78 -29.36
C ILE A 390 10.28 -23.30 -29.20
N ALA A 391 9.65 -23.93 -28.23
CA ALA A 391 9.73 -25.36 -27.95
C ALA A 391 8.37 -25.88 -27.39
N PRO A 392 7.32 -25.97 -28.24
CA PRO A 392 5.95 -26.22 -27.78
C PRO A 392 5.76 -27.60 -27.13
N ASP A 393 6.57 -28.59 -27.50
CA ASP A 393 6.50 -29.94 -26.92
C ASP A 393 7.44 -30.12 -25.72
N PHE A 394 8.16 -29.08 -25.29
CA PHE A 394 9.08 -29.16 -24.17
C PHE A 394 8.31 -29.20 -22.83
N PRO A 395 8.63 -30.14 -21.92
CA PRO A 395 7.95 -30.24 -20.64
C PRO A 395 8.48 -29.19 -19.65
N TRP A 396 8.03 -27.96 -19.78
CA TRP A 396 8.41 -26.86 -18.91
C TRP A 396 8.17 -27.19 -17.42
N ALA A 397 9.14 -26.91 -16.59
CA ALA A 397 9.10 -27.17 -15.17
C ALA A 397 9.51 -25.92 -14.37
N SER A 398 9.09 -25.87 -13.14
CA SER A 398 9.35 -24.75 -12.24
C SER A 398 10.05 -25.21 -10.97
N SER A 399 10.73 -24.30 -10.28
CA SER A 399 11.29 -24.54 -8.96
C SER A 399 10.21 -24.59 -7.89
N LYS A 400 10.62 -24.92 -6.67
CA LYS A 400 9.70 -24.97 -5.53
C LYS A 400 9.56 -23.63 -4.80
N HIS A 401 10.26 -22.58 -5.22
CA HIS A 401 10.22 -21.29 -4.52
C HIS A 401 8.82 -20.67 -4.47
N ILE A 402 7.98 -20.90 -5.50
CA ILE A 402 6.56 -20.49 -5.47
C ILE A 402 5.75 -21.16 -4.35
N LEU A 403 6.28 -22.25 -3.74
CA LEU A 403 5.65 -22.94 -2.63
C LEU A 403 6.05 -22.38 -1.25
N VAL A 404 6.99 -21.44 -1.22
CA VAL A 404 7.36 -20.73 0.01
C VAL A 404 6.15 -19.93 0.46
N GLU A 405 5.80 -20.03 1.73
CA GLU A 405 4.72 -19.27 2.33
C GLU A 405 5.04 -17.77 2.16
N ASP A 406 4.05 -16.98 1.77
CA ASP A 406 4.19 -15.55 1.48
C ASP A 406 5.21 -15.16 0.39
N ALA A 407 5.80 -16.14 -0.29
CA ALA A 407 6.64 -15.95 -1.48
C ALA A 407 7.60 -14.75 -1.36
N CYS A 408 7.36 -13.67 -2.11
CA CYS A 408 8.19 -12.46 -2.14
C CYS A 408 8.49 -11.91 -0.75
N VAL A 409 7.45 -11.84 0.11
CA VAL A 409 7.55 -11.29 1.47
C VAL A 409 8.53 -12.09 2.33
N SER A 410 8.49 -13.43 2.25
CA SER A 410 9.39 -14.30 3.04
C SER A 410 10.88 -14.05 2.77
N CYS A 411 11.23 -13.53 1.61
CA CYS A 411 12.62 -13.29 1.22
C CYS A 411 12.97 -11.79 1.27
N HIS A 412 12.11 -10.93 0.69
CA HIS A 412 12.39 -9.52 0.50
C HIS A 412 12.07 -8.64 1.71
N THR A 413 11.26 -9.13 2.64
CA THR A 413 10.96 -8.45 3.92
C THR A 413 11.26 -9.35 5.11
N HIS A 414 12.31 -10.18 5.00
CA HIS A 414 12.73 -11.08 6.08
C HIS A 414 13.35 -10.29 7.23
N PRO A 415 12.67 -10.18 8.38
CA PRO A 415 13.17 -9.37 9.49
C PRO A 415 14.24 -10.16 10.28
N HIS A 416 15.17 -9.42 10.89
CA HIS A 416 16.06 -9.98 11.90
C HIS A 416 16.37 -8.95 12.99
N GLU A 417 16.60 -9.45 14.20
CA GLU A 417 16.99 -8.62 15.32
C GLU A 417 18.46 -8.24 15.18
N GLY A 418 18.75 -6.96 15.43
CA GLY A 418 20.09 -6.44 15.57
C GLY A 418 20.69 -6.72 16.94
N ASP A 419 21.85 -6.17 17.20
CA ASP A 419 22.45 -6.07 18.53
C ASP A 419 22.59 -4.58 18.88
N LEU A 420 21.52 -4.04 19.45
CA LEU A 420 21.47 -2.61 19.82
C LEU A 420 22.57 -2.24 20.82
N GLY A 421 23.00 -3.20 21.67
CA GLY A 421 24.13 -3.01 22.58
C GLY A 421 25.48 -2.86 21.87
N ALA A 422 25.62 -3.42 20.68
CA ALA A 422 26.76 -3.26 19.79
C ALA A 422 26.56 -2.14 18.75
N GLY A 423 25.41 -1.44 18.77
CA GLY A 423 25.05 -0.42 17.79
C GLY A 423 24.65 -1.01 16.42
N ILE A 424 24.12 -2.23 16.40
CA ILE A 424 23.58 -2.88 15.21
C ILE A 424 22.06 -2.74 15.27
N PRO A 425 21.41 -1.96 14.35
CA PRO A 425 19.96 -1.77 14.36
C PRO A 425 19.21 -3.05 14.04
N ASN A 426 17.94 -3.11 14.40
CA ASN A 426 17.02 -4.09 13.87
C ASN A 426 16.89 -3.94 12.35
N PHE A 427 16.40 -4.97 11.69
CA PHE A 427 16.12 -4.98 10.26
C PHE A 427 14.73 -5.52 10.01
N THR A 428 13.92 -4.77 9.25
CA THR A 428 12.52 -5.12 8.95
C THR A 428 12.30 -5.52 7.49
N GLY A 429 13.33 -5.35 6.64
CA GLY A 429 13.32 -5.73 5.23
C GLY A 429 12.57 -4.75 4.32
N HIS A 430 12.33 -3.52 4.76
CA HIS A 430 11.64 -2.53 3.92
C HIS A 430 12.58 -1.78 2.96
N ASP A 431 13.86 -2.16 2.90
CA ASP A 431 14.73 -1.85 1.76
C ASP A 431 14.42 -2.75 0.55
N PHE A 432 13.65 -3.84 0.78
CA PHE A 432 13.26 -4.89 -0.18
C PHE A 432 14.44 -5.64 -0.81
N GLU A 433 15.63 -5.48 -0.25
CA GLU A 433 16.83 -6.21 -0.66
C GLU A 433 16.96 -7.51 0.14
N PRO A 434 16.81 -8.69 -0.48
CA PRO A 434 16.85 -9.95 0.25
C PRO A 434 18.24 -10.17 0.87
N LYS A 435 18.25 -10.74 2.06
CA LYS A 435 19.49 -11.14 2.76
C LYS A 435 19.60 -12.66 2.74
N VAL A 436 20.84 -13.18 2.70
CA VAL A 436 21.10 -14.64 2.66
C VAL A 436 20.48 -15.39 3.84
N GLN A 437 20.24 -14.71 4.95
CA GLN A 437 19.57 -15.26 6.13
C GLN A 437 18.14 -15.76 5.81
N ALA A 438 17.46 -15.15 4.85
CA ALA A 438 16.15 -15.61 4.40
C ALA A 438 16.19 -17.00 3.74
N CYS A 439 17.35 -17.42 3.24
CA CYS A 439 17.56 -18.70 2.56
C CYS A 439 17.90 -19.83 3.55
N GLU A 440 18.46 -19.49 4.72
CA GLU A 440 19.02 -20.46 5.69
C GLU A 440 18.05 -21.55 6.15
N PRO A 441 16.75 -21.29 6.36
CA PRO A 441 15.81 -22.33 6.78
C PRO A 441 15.73 -23.53 5.84
N CYS A 442 16.02 -23.33 4.55
CA CYS A 442 15.95 -24.38 3.52
C CYS A 442 17.33 -24.80 2.99
N HIS A 443 18.26 -23.86 2.86
CA HIS A 443 19.57 -24.07 2.23
C HIS A 443 20.73 -24.21 3.24
N GLY A 444 20.47 -23.96 4.54
CA GLY A 444 21.53 -23.87 5.55
C GLY A 444 22.28 -22.53 5.46
N ALA A 445 23.32 -22.37 6.28
CA ALA A 445 24.08 -21.12 6.32
C ALA A 445 24.79 -20.86 4.99
N LEU A 446 24.54 -19.70 4.41
CA LEU A 446 25.14 -19.19 3.17
C LEU A 446 25.90 -17.90 3.47
N ALA A 447 27.01 -17.66 2.79
CA ALA A 447 27.71 -16.39 2.79
C ALA A 447 27.32 -15.51 1.57
N ASP A 448 26.87 -16.18 0.49
CA ASP A 448 26.45 -15.55 -0.75
C ASP A 448 25.30 -16.36 -1.37
N PHE A 449 24.46 -15.73 -2.21
CA PHE A 449 23.39 -16.43 -2.93
C PHE A 449 23.95 -17.49 -3.88
N ASP A 450 25.12 -17.25 -4.46
CA ASP A 450 25.81 -18.17 -5.38
C ASP A 450 26.46 -19.38 -4.69
N ASP A 451 26.45 -19.44 -3.34
CA ASP A 451 26.79 -20.65 -2.59
C ASP A 451 25.78 -21.80 -2.84
N VAL A 452 24.58 -21.48 -3.37
CA VAL A 452 23.61 -22.50 -3.81
C VAL A 452 24.10 -23.11 -5.12
N ARG A 453 24.80 -24.25 -5.02
CA ARG A 453 25.43 -24.92 -6.16
C ARG A 453 24.41 -25.41 -7.18
N ALA A 454 24.69 -25.17 -8.45
CA ALA A 454 23.97 -25.77 -9.55
C ALA A 454 24.15 -27.30 -9.55
N LYS A 455 23.18 -27.99 -10.17
CA LYS A 455 23.23 -29.48 -10.24
C LYS A 455 24.15 -29.97 -11.37
N GLN A 456 24.46 -29.13 -12.30
CA GLN A 456 25.30 -29.45 -13.48
C GLN A 456 25.84 -28.15 -14.10
N ASP A 457 26.80 -28.27 -14.97
CA ASP A 457 27.34 -27.25 -15.85
C ASP A 457 26.28 -26.93 -16.93
N PHE A 458 25.52 -25.85 -16.73
CA PHE A 458 24.42 -25.49 -17.63
C PHE A 458 24.90 -24.62 -18.79
N ASP A 459 25.90 -23.78 -18.60
CA ASP A 459 26.43 -22.88 -19.61
C ASP A 459 27.53 -23.56 -20.48
N GLY A 460 28.06 -24.71 -20.02
CA GLY A 460 28.97 -25.55 -20.78
C GLY A 460 30.43 -25.08 -20.76
N ASP A 461 30.82 -24.25 -19.80
CA ASP A 461 32.19 -23.74 -19.63
C ASP A 461 33.15 -24.79 -19.07
N GLY A 462 32.64 -25.87 -18.47
CA GLY A 462 33.37 -27.01 -17.93
C GLY A 462 33.49 -27.01 -16.41
N ALA A 463 32.92 -26.04 -15.72
CA ALA A 463 32.77 -25.99 -14.26
C ALA A 463 31.31 -26.24 -13.85
N ILE A 464 31.07 -26.57 -12.58
CA ILE A 464 29.77 -26.54 -11.97
C ILE A 464 29.86 -25.48 -10.87
N GLU A 465 29.19 -24.36 -11.06
CA GLU A 465 29.30 -23.20 -10.20
C GLU A 465 28.06 -23.02 -9.33
N GLY A 466 27.85 -21.84 -8.78
CA GLY A 466 26.58 -21.46 -8.17
C GLY A 466 25.50 -21.26 -9.22
N VAL A 467 24.25 -21.30 -8.78
CA VAL A 467 23.11 -21.16 -9.71
C VAL A 467 23.13 -19.82 -10.44
N GLN A 468 23.53 -18.74 -9.77
CA GLN A 468 23.56 -17.41 -10.38
C GLN A 468 24.64 -17.34 -11.47
N SER A 469 25.84 -17.85 -11.20
CA SER A 469 26.93 -17.91 -12.18
C SER A 469 26.54 -18.69 -13.43
N GLU A 470 25.91 -19.85 -13.29
CA GLU A 470 25.43 -20.68 -14.42
C GLU A 470 24.34 -19.97 -15.25
N VAL A 471 23.43 -19.23 -14.57
CA VAL A 471 22.38 -18.48 -15.26
C VAL A 471 22.96 -17.27 -16.01
N ASP A 472 23.93 -16.58 -15.44
CA ASP A 472 24.64 -15.48 -16.08
C ASP A 472 25.44 -15.97 -17.32
N GLY A 473 26.13 -17.12 -17.19
CA GLY A 473 26.81 -17.76 -18.31
C GLY A 473 25.87 -18.12 -19.45
N LEU A 474 24.69 -18.69 -19.12
CA LEU A 474 23.67 -18.98 -20.12
C LEU A 474 23.09 -17.71 -20.77
N ALA A 475 22.89 -16.64 -20.00
CA ALA A 475 22.38 -15.37 -20.53
C ALA A 475 23.39 -14.76 -21.53
N ALA A 476 24.68 -14.80 -21.18
CA ALA A 476 25.75 -14.36 -22.09
C ALA A 476 25.82 -15.22 -23.37
N LEU A 477 25.69 -16.54 -23.26
CA LEU A 477 25.68 -17.45 -24.41
C LEU A 477 24.46 -17.22 -25.32
N LEU A 478 23.30 -16.94 -24.75
CA LEU A 478 22.10 -16.60 -25.53
C LEU A 478 22.26 -15.27 -26.25
N GLU A 479 22.81 -14.26 -25.59
CA GLU A 479 23.13 -12.96 -26.20
C GLU A 479 24.11 -13.12 -27.38
N GLU A 480 25.21 -13.85 -27.19
CA GLU A 480 26.15 -14.16 -28.24
C GLU A 480 25.48 -14.88 -29.43
N THR A 481 24.63 -15.86 -29.15
CA THR A 481 23.88 -16.59 -30.17
C THR A 481 22.93 -15.69 -30.96
N ILE A 482 22.23 -14.77 -30.30
CA ILE A 482 21.35 -13.78 -30.96
C ILE A 482 22.16 -12.89 -31.91
N ILE A 483 23.38 -12.51 -31.52
CA ILE A 483 24.29 -11.68 -32.29
C ILE A 483 24.85 -12.46 -33.48
N ASP A 484 25.35 -13.68 -33.27
CA ASP A 484 26.02 -14.50 -34.27
C ASP A 484 25.12 -14.92 -35.44
N VAL A 485 23.82 -15.19 -35.18
CA VAL A 485 22.87 -15.51 -36.24
C VAL A 485 22.37 -14.28 -36.99
N SER A 486 22.84 -13.08 -36.62
CA SER A 486 22.47 -11.84 -37.29
C SER A 486 23.08 -11.81 -38.70
N VAL A 487 22.20 -11.81 -39.70
CA VAL A 487 22.61 -11.79 -41.12
C VAL A 487 22.81 -10.38 -41.67
N LYS A 488 22.67 -9.35 -40.85
CA LYS A 488 22.71 -7.94 -41.29
C LYS A 488 23.95 -7.22 -40.75
N PRO A 489 24.83 -6.67 -41.65
CA PRO A 489 25.98 -5.90 -41.20
C PRO A 489 25.57 -4.71 -40.33
N GLY A 490 26.26 -4.53 -39.23
CA GLY A 490 26.00 -3.46 -38.26
C GLY A 490 25.01 -3.83 -37.14
N ALA A 491 24.36 -5.01 -37.17
CA ALA A 491 23.46 -5.46 -36.14
C ALA A 491 24.17 -5.68 -34.79
N VAL A 492 25.43 -6.13 -34.80
CA VAL A 492 26.19 -6.44 -33.58
C VAL A 492 26.39 -5.23 -32.66
N GLU A 493 26.79 -4.07 -33.22
CA GLU A 493 26.98 -2.85 -32.42
C GLU A 493 25.66 -2.29 -31.90
N ALA A 494 24.61 -2.48 -32.65
CA ALA A 494 23.28 -2.03 -32.27
C ALA A 494 22.63 -2.89 -31.15
N LEU A 495 22.84 -4.22 -31.18
CA LEU A 495 22.29 -5.15 -30.17
C LEU A 495 22.98 -5.02 -28.81
N THR A 496 24.23 -4.56 -28.75
CA THR A 496 24.97 -4.38 -27.50
C THR A 496 24.71 -3.03 -26.80
N ALA A 497 24.22 -2.03 -27.51
CA ALA A 497 24.05 -0.68 -26.97
C ALA A 497 22.72 -0.44 -26.24
N ASP A 498 21.66 -1.04 -26.72
CA ASP A 498 20.32 -0.92 -26.13
C ASP A 498 19.44 -2.10 -26.57
N PHE A 499 19.41 -3.13 -25.74
CA PHE A 499 18.73 -4.38 -26.07
C PHE A 499 17.24 -4.19 -26.34
N GLU A 500 16.54 -3.32 -25.60
CA GLU A 500 15.12 -3.01 -25.83
C GLU A 500 14.90 -2.26 -27.15
N GLY A 501 15.68 -1.22 -27.43
CA GLY A 501 15.55 -0.42 -28.64
C GLY A 501 15.94 -1.18 -29.90
N THR A 502 16.97 -2.02 -29.80
CA THR A 502 17.61 -2.64 -30.95
C THR A 502 17.00 -3.98 -31.35
N ILE A 503 16.59 -4.81 -30.39
CA ILE A 503 15.83 -6.03 -30.69
C ILE A 503 14.50 -5.69 -31.38
N GLY A 504 13.88 -4.58 -31.00
CA GLY A 504 12.70 -4.07 -31.65
C GLY A 504 12.89 -3.60 -33.09
N ASP A 505 14.13 -3.28 -33.51
CA ASP A 505 14.38 -2.78 -34.87
C ASP A 505 14.39 -3.90 -35.91
N THR A 506 13.29 -4.00 -36.63
CA THR A 506 13.11 -4.98 -37.72
C THR A 506 14.12 -4.79 -38.86
N THR A 507 14.88 -3.69 -38.90
CA THR A 507 15.95 -3.45 -39.86
C THR A 507 17.16 -4.36 -39.62
N TYR A 508 17.41 -4.67 -38.35
CA TYR A 508 18.59 -5.39 -37.90
C TYR A 508 18.32 -6.81 -37.41
N THR A 509 17.08 -7.14 -37.04
CA THR A 509 16.72 -8.43 -36.43
C THR A 509 15.64 -9.19 -37.23
N THR A 510 15.68 -10.52 -37.15
CA THR A 510 14.62 -11.41 -37.64
C THR A 510 13.55 -11.58 -36.56
N ALA A 511 12.40 -12.14 -36.95
CA ALA A 511 11.35 -12.50 -35.98
C ALA A 511 11.87 -13.50 -34.93
N ASP A 512 12.66 -14.49 -35.36
CA ASP A 512 13.22 -15.52 -34.48
C ASP A 512 14.21 -14.94 -33.46
N GLN A 513 15.07 -14.01 -33.88
CA GLN A 513 15.96 -13.27 -32.94
C GLN A 513 15.15 -12.46 -31.92
N ARG A 514 14.03 -11.84 -32.32
CA ARG A 514 13.16 -11.09 -31.39
C ARG A 514 12.45 -12.02 -30.41
N LYS A 515 12.00 -13.20 -30.82
CA LYS A 515 11.41 -14.22 -29.94
C LYS A 515 12.41 -14.71 -28.90
N ALA A 516 13.62 -15.06 -29.31
CA ALA A 516 14.70 -15.44 -28.39
C ALA A 516 15.15 -14.27 -27.50
N GLY A 517 15.20 -13.07 -28.05
CA GLY A 517 15.52 -11.85 -27.34
C GLY A 517 14.50 -11.49 -26.26
N TYR A 518 13.21 -11.79 -26.50
CA TYR A 518 12.19 -11.68 -25.45
C TYR A 518 12.54 -12.57 -24.24
N ASN A 519 12.93 -13.82 -24.49
CA ASN A 519 13.30 -14.75 -23.43
C ASN A 519 14.58 -14.34 -22.70
N TRP A 520 15.56 -13.80 -23.42
CA TRP A 520 16.74 -13.22 -22.79
C TRP A 520 16.35 -12.05 -21.85
N ALA A 521 15.55 -11.10 -22.36
CA ALA A 521 15.08 -9.97 -21.58
C ALA A 521 14.21 -10.42 -20.38
N PHE A 522 13.40 -11.46 -20.56
CA PHE A 522 12.59 -12.02 -19.49
C PHE A 522 13.43 -12.53 -18.31
N VAL A 523 14.55 -13.21 -18.58
CA VAL A 523 15.45 -13.66 -17.51
C VAL A 523 16.29 -12.50 -16.97
N ALA A 524 16.78 -11.61 -17.82
CA ALA A 524 17.61 -10.47 -17.40
C ALA A 524 16.82 -9.44 -16.56
N PHE A 525 15.57 -9.15 -16.92
CA PHE A 525 14.70 -8.18 -16.20
C PHE A 525 14.06 -8.74 -14.93
N ASP A 526 14.24 -10.02 -14.67
CA ASP A 526 13.93 -10.63 -13.39
C ASP A 526 14.88 -10.17 -12.27
N HIS A 527 16.10 -9.79 -12.62
CA HIS A 527 17.16 -9.32 -11.73
C HIS A 527 17.59 -10.29 -10.62
N SER A 528 17.07 -11.53 -10.60
CA SER A 528 17.44 -12.52 -9.59
C SER A 528 18.56 -13.45 -10.02
N THR A 529 18.94 -13.41 -11.31
CA THR A 529 19.91 -14.33 -11.89
C THR A 529 19.58 -15.79 -11.56
N GLY A 530 18.29 -16.15 -11.70
CA GLY A 530 17.79 -17.50 -11.46
C GLY A 530 17.36 -17.82 -10.03
N VAL A 531 17.58 -16.96 -9.03
CA VAL A 531 17.14 -17.23 -7.64
C VAL A 531 15.63 -17.41 -7.55
N HIS A 532 14.84 -16.64 -8.25
CA HIS A 532 13.37 -16.79 -8.24
C HIS A 532 12.97 -18.16 -8.78
N ASN A 533 13.55 -18.62 -9.91
CA ASN A 533 13.22 -19.90 -10.51
C ASN A 533 14.35 -20.44 -11.39
N ALA A 534 15.39 -20.98 -10.77
CA ALA A 534 16.52 -21.57 -11.48
C ALA A 534 16.10 -22.62 -12.50
N THR A 535 15.14 -23.50 -12.14
CA THR A 535 14.67 -24.55 -13.04
C THR A 535 14.07 -23.99 -14.33
N TYR A 536 13.33 -22.91 -14.24
CA TYR A 536 12.72 -22.27 -15.41
C TYR A 536 13.75 -21.51 -16.24
N ALA A 537 14.63 -20.74 -15.61
CA ALA A 537 15.68 -19.98 -16.28
C ALA A 537 16.61 -20.89 -17.13
N VAL A 538 17.09 -22.01 -16.53
CA VAL A 538 17.96 -22.98 -17.22
C VAL A 538 17.23 -23.84 -18.26
N GLN A 539 15.95 -23.66 -18.45
CA GLN A 539 15.17 -24.24 -19.54
C GLN A 539 14.92 -23.23 -20.66
N VAL A 540 14.46 -22.03 -20.28
CA VAL A 540 14.09 -20.96 -21.22
C VAL A 540 15.29 -20.56 -22.09
N MET A 541 16.46 -20.34 -21.51
CA MET A 541 17.62 -19.87 -22.26
C MET A 541 18.19 -20.92 -23.22
N PRO A 542 18.48 -22.18 -22.81
CA PRO A 542 18.95 -23.20 -23.75
C PRO A 542 17.95 -23.53 -24.86
N GLN A 543 16.62 -23.52 -24.58
CA GLN A 543 15.65 -23.73 -25.66
C GLN A 543 15.65 -22.57 -26.65
N SER A 544 15.89 -21.34 -26.20
CA SER A 544 16.02 -20.16 -27.06
C SER A 544 17.30 -20.23 -27.93
N ILE A 545 18.40 -20.70 -27.35
CA ILE A 545 19.66 -20.93 -28.08
C ILE A 545 19.46 -21.98 -29.18
N LEU A 546 18.88 -23.14 -28.83
CA LEU A 546 18.61 -24.22 -29.78
C LEU A 546 17.62 -23.83 -30.87
N PHE A 547 16.68 -22.98 -30.58
CA PHE A 547 15.72 -22.43 -31.55
C PHE A 547 16.43 -21.59 -32.61
N LEU A 548 17.45 -20.80 -32.21
CA LEU A 548 18.22 -19.97 -33.14
C LEU A 548 19.31 -20.78 -33.87
N ASP A 549 20.08 -21.58 -33.15
CA ASP A 549 21.14 -22.43 -33.68
C ASP A 549 21.20 -23.80 -32.99
N PRO A 550 20.69 -24.85 -33.61
CA PRO A 550 20.73 -26.20 -33.06
C PRO A 550 22.13 -26.73 -32.77
N GLY A 551 23.18 -26.07 -33.26
CA GLY A 551 24.57 -26.43 -33.05
C GLY A 551 25.31 -25.60 -32.02
N ALA A 552 24.72 -24.51 -31.50
CA ALA A 552 25.42 -23.54 -30.67
C ALA A 552 25.70 -24.03 -29.25
N LEU A 553 24.87 -24.91 -28.69
CA LEU A 553 25.13 -25.44 -27.35
C LEU A 553 26.35 -26.35 -27.35
N PRO A 554 27.34 -26.15 -26.46
CA PRO A 554 28.42 -27.04 -26.27
C PRO A 554 27.93 -28.49 -26.10
N LYS A 555 28.64 -29.45 -26.65
CA LYS A 555 28.25 -30.89 -26.54
C LYS A 555 28.16 -31.39 -25.10
N ARG A 556 28.57 -30.58 -24.14
CA ARG A 556 28.51 -30.82 -22.68
C ARG A 556 27.40 -30.07 -21.97
N ALA A 557 26.81 -29.03 -22.55
CA ALA A 557 25.64 -28.42 -22.00
C ALA A 557 24.49 -29.44 -22.05
N TYR A 558 24.17 -30.01 -20.89
CA TYR A 558 23.13 -31.01 -20.78
C TYR A 558 21.77 -30.33 -20.89
N ILE A 559 21.25 -30.35 -22.09
CA ILE A 559 19.81 -30.20 -22.26
C ILE A 559 19.16 -31.25 -21.37
N LEU A 560 18.28 -30.84 -20.46
CA LEU A 560 17.44 -31.75 -19.68
C LEU A 560 16.61 -32.60 -20.66
N ARG A 561 17.24 -33.57 -21.32
CA ARG A 561 16.49 -34.69 -21.90
C ARG A 561 16.06 -35.52 -20.73
N ARG A 562 14.76 -35.61 -20.55
CA ARG A 562 14.13 -36.63 -19.75
C ARG A 562 14.63 -37.97 -20.27
N GLU A 563 15.66 -38.52 -19.63
CA GLU A 563 15.87 -39.96 -19.67
C GLU A 563 14.81 -40.56 -18.76
N ASP A 564 14.04 -41.47 -19.31
CA ASP A 564 12.87 -42.17 -18.78
C ASP A 564 12.93 -42.65 -17.32
#